data_e91deeb0167d1223dcf590c83a7e5954
#
_entry.id   e91deeb0167d1223dcf590c83a7e5954
#
_cell.length_a   1.000
_cell.length_b   1.000
_cell.length_c   1.000
_cell.angle_alpha   90.00
_cell.angle_beta   90.00
_cell.angle_gamma   90.00
#
_symmetry.space_group_name_H-M   'P 1'
#
loop_
_entity.id
_entity.type
_entity.pdbx_description
1 polymer ?
#
loop_
_entity_poly.entity_id
_entity_poly.type
_entity_poly.pdbx_seq_one_letter_code
_entity_poly.pdbx_strand_id
1 'polypeptide(L)'
;MAKNKNLHGNFKISKDCVSLSINPKIYPLQVVHAAAYMMIDRAYVIIDGNPEEELIIEIRPKEKQDLRKMGYEFSNELLNYAVYYNQSKMNKGVREAIIQRAFLTNMSPPAQVKDTCDKPEKFKGGYVKDPLGISKPWKPRKGKVKR
;
A
#
# COMPACT_ATOMS: atom_id res chain seq x y z
N MET A 1 9.33 -33.54 29.42
CA MET A 1 8.06 -33.04 28.92
C MET A 1 7.99 -31.52 29.15
N ALA A 2 8.26 -30.72 28.15
CA ALA A 2 8.23 -29.25 28.27
C ALA A 2 6.78 -28.80 28.31
N LYS A 3 6.40 -28.13 29.42
CA LYS A 3 5.07 -27.54 29.58
C LYS A 3 4.87 -26.47 28.46
N ASN A 4 4.00 -26.76 27.49
CA ASN A 4 3.50 -25.76 26.55
C ASN A 4 2.82 -24.65 27.36
N LYS A 5 3.50 -23.53 27.57
CA LYS A 5 2.89 -22.32 28.07
C LYS A 5 2.05 -21.73 26.93
N ASN A 6 0.77 -22.09 26.89
CA ASN A 6 -0.20 -21.44 26.04
C ASN A 6 -0.29 -19.96 26.44
N LEU A 7 0.37 -19.13 25.66
CA LEU A 7 0.21 -17.67 25.76
C LEU A 7 -0.98 -17.29 24.87
N HIS A 8 -2.07 -16.82 25.48
CA HIS A 8 -3.25 -16.32 24.77
C HIS A 8 -3.68 -17.21 23.59
N GLY A 9 -4.31 -18.33 23.89
CA GLY A 9 -5.16 -19.16 23.02
C GLY A 9 -4.57 -19.72 21.71
N ASN A 10 -3.87 -18.91 20.93
CA ASN A 10 -3.52 -19.22 19.55
C ASN A 10 -2.01 -19.31 19.27
N PHE A 11 -1.15 -19.08 20.27
CA PHE A 11 0.31 -19.13 20.11
C PHE A 11 0.91 -20.37 20.75
N LYS A 12 1.67 -21.13 19.97
CA LYS A 12 2.51 -22.23 20.47
C LYS A 12 3.96 -21.91 20.16
N ILE A 13 4.79 -21.73 21.19
CA ILE A 13 6.21 -21.49 21.03
C ILE A 13 6.94 -22.82 21.22
N SER A 14 7.68 -23.23 20.20
CA SER A 14 8.61 -24.37 20.21
C SER A 14 10.04 -23.88 20.45
N LYS A 15 11.03 -24.76 20.35
CA LYS A 15 12.45 -24.38 20.55
C LYS A 15 12.94 -23.39 19.49
N ASP A 16 12.54 -23.60 18.21
CA ASP A 16 13.09 -22.90 17.06
C ASP A 16 12.03 -22.22 16.20
N CYS A 17 10.75 -22.30 16.58
CA CYS A 17 9.66 -21.72 15.82
C CYS A 17 8.51 -21.27 16.71
N VAL A 18 7.72 -20.36 16.20
CA VAL A 18 6.41 -19.97 16.73
C VAL A 18 5.33 -20.39 15.76
N SER A 19 4.32 -21.10 16.27
CA SER A 19 3.14 -21.50 15.48
C SER A 19 1.93 -20.73 15.95
N LEU A 20 1.19 -20.19 14.99
CA LEU A 20 -0.05 -19.43 15.20
C LEU A 20 -1.19 -20.16 14.52
N SER A 21 -2.30 -20.31 15.24
CA SER A 21 -3.58 -20.75 14.67
C SER A 21 -4.44 -19.53 14.39
N ILE A 22 -4.91 -19.38 13.16
CA ILE A 22 -5.65 -18.23 12.65
C ILE A 22 -7.00 -18.66 12.12
N ASN A 23 -8.05 -17.96 12.55
CA ASN A 23 -9.38 -18.15 12.02
C ASN A 23 -9.53 -17.42 10.66
N PRO A 24 -9.77 -18.14 9.55
CA PRO A 24 -9.87 -17.53 8.21
C PRO A 24 -11.10 -16.64 8.03
N LYS A 25 -12.10 -16.77 8.89
CA LYS A 25 -13.28 -15.90 8.90
C LYS A 25 -12.93 -14.49 9.39
N ILE A 26 -11.91 -14.37 10.24
CA ILE A 26 -11.42 -13.08 10.75
C ILE A 26 -10.32 -12.53 9.81
N TYR A 27 -9.38 -13.39 9.44
CA TYR A 27 -8.25 -13.05 8.58
C TYR A 27 -8.27 -13.92 7.32
N PRO A 28 -8.81 -13.43 6.21
CA PRO A 28 -8.80 -14.16 4.95
C PRO A 28 -7.38 -14.52 4.50
N LEU A 29 -7.24 -15.58 3.73
CA LEU A 29 -5.95 -16.11 3.25
C LEU A 29 -5.08 -15.03 2.57
N GLN A 30 -5.70 -14.08 1.84
CA GLN A 30 -4.99 -12.98 1.21
C GLN A 30 -4.28 -12.06 2.22
N VAL A 31 -4.92 -11.83 3.38
CA VAL A 31 -4.35 -11.05 4.47
C VAL A 31 -3.17 -11.80 5.10
N VAL A 32 -3.33 -13.12 5.29
CA VAL A 32 -2.27 -13.98 5.84
C VAL A 32 -1.06 -14.00 4.91
N HIS A 33 -1.25 -14.13 3.59
CA HIS A 33 -0.17 -14.07 2.61
C HIS A 33 0.56 -12.72 2.65
N ALA A 34 -0.16 -11.61 2.74
CA ALA A 34 0.44 -10.29 2.80
C ALA A 34 1.27 -10.08 4.08
N ALA A 35 0.75 -10.53 5.24
CA ALA A 35 1.49 -10.48 6.49
C ALA A 35 2.72 -11.40 6.48
N ALA A 36 2.60 -12.61 5.93
CA ALA A 36 3.70 -13.53 5.76
C ALA A 36 4.81 -12.97 4.87
N TYR A 37 4.44 -12.27 3.81
CA TYR A 37 5.38 -11.62 2.91
C TYR A 37 6.29 -10.62 3.63
N MET A 38 5.78 -9.88 4.61
CA MET A 38 6.57 -8.93 5.41
C MET A 38 7.63 -9.61 6.29
N MET A 39 7.47 -10.90 6.55
CA MET A 39 8.40 -11.66 7.40
C MET A 39 9.50 -12.37 6.61
N ILE A 40 9.40 -12.47 5.28
CA ILE A 40 10.31 -13.28 4.43
C ILE A 40 11.78 -12.93 4.62
N ASP A 41 12.11 -11.67 4.84
CA ASP A 41 13.51 -11.26 5.00
C ASP A 41 14.12 -11.77 6.32
N ARG A 42 13.30 -11.89 7.37
CA ARG A 42 13.74 -12.20 8.74
C ARG A 42 13.44 -13.64 9.18
N ALA A 43 12.50 -14.31 8.53
CA ALA A 43 12.04 -15.63 8.91
C ALA A 43 11.62 -16.50 7.71
N TYR A 44 11.64 -17.81 7.92
CA TYR A 44 10.95 -18.76 7.05
C TYR A 44 9.52 -18.90 7.57
N VAL A 45 8.55 -18.72 6.67
CA VAL A 45 7.12 -18.81 7.00
C VAL A 45 6.51 -19.98 6.25
N ILE A 46 5.85 -20.87 6.97
CA ILE A 46 5.10 -22.01 6.42
C ILE A 46 3.64 -21.77 6.76
N ILE A 47 2.79 -21.85 5.75
CA ILE A 47 1.34 -21.71 5.88
C ILE A 47 0.73 -23.06 5.54
N ASP A 48 -0.04 -23.62 6.45
CA ASP A 48 -0.71 -24.92 6.34
C ASP A 48 -2.13 -24.81 6.89
N GLY A 49 -2.92 -25.86 6.75
CA GLY A 49 -4.29 -25.94 7.27
C GLY A 49 -5.38 -25.83 6.21
N ASN A 50 -6.62 -25.69 6.68
CA ASN A 50 -7.78 -25.57 5.82
C ASN A 50 -8.24 -24.10 5.75
N PRO A 51 -8.26 -23.49 4.55
CA PRO A 51 -8.71 -22.10 4.39
C PRO A 51 -10.15 -21.82 4.86
N GLU A 52 -10.97 -22.84 5.05
CA GLU A 52 -12.36 -22.68 5.50
C GLU A 52 -12.52 -22.84 7.02
N GLU A 53 -11.58 -23.52 7.67
CA GLU A 53 -11.69 -23.86 9.10
C GLU A 53 -10.61 -23.19 9.93
N GLU A 54 -9.35 -23.51 9.67
CA GLU A 54 -8.23 -23.07 10.48
C GLU A 54 -6.94 -23.01 9.64
N LEU A 55 -6.23 -21.90 9.72
CA LEU A 55 -4.91 -21.72 9.13
C LEU A 55 -3.86 -21.82 10.22
N ILE A 56 -2.83 -22.63 9.97
CA ILE A 56 -1.69 -22.80 10.87
C ILE A 56 -0.48 -22.14 10.22
N ILE A 57 0.08 -21.15 10.87
CA ILE A 57 1.27 -20.44 10.41
C ILE A 57 2.44 -20.79 11.30
N GLU A 58 3.49 -21.33 10.73
CA GLU A 58 4.75 -21.60 11.43
C GLU A 58 5.82 -20.62 10.96
N ILE A 59 6.43 -19.91 11.92
CA ILE A 59 7.44 -18.90 11.65
C ILE A 59 8.74 -19.34 12.31
N ARG A 60 9.80 -19.52 11.51
CA ARG A 60 11.17 -19.87 11.94
C ARG A 60 12.10 -18.70 11.65
N PRO A 61 12.69 -18.07 12.66
CA PRO A 61 13.63 -16.98 12.44
C PRO A 61 14.87 -17.47 11.69
N LYS A 62 15.41 -16.66 10.82
CA LYS A 62 16.69 -16.90 10.13
C LYS A 62 17.88 -16.66 11.05
N GLU A 63 17.73 -15.74 12.00
CA GLU A 63 18.72 -15.39 13.01
C GLU A 63 18.13 -15.55 14.39
N LYS A 64 18.98 -15.59 15.42
CA LYS A 64 18.52 -15.69 16.82
C LYS A 64 17.73 -14.44 17.20
N GLN A 65 16.41 -14.58 17.29
CA GLN A 65 15.47 -13.54 17.68
C GLN A 65 14.49 -14.06 18.73
N ASP A 66 13.84 -13.13 19.43
CA ASP A 66 12.78 -13.49 20.38
C ASP A 66 11.54 -13.97 19.61
N LEU A 67 11.26 -15.27 19.69
CA LEU A 67 10.12 -15.92 19.04
C LEU A 67 8.78 -15.30 19.47
N ARG A 68 8.68 -14.87 20.73
CA ARG A 68 7.46 -14.23 21.23
C ARG A 68 7.23 -12.89 20.55
N LYS A 69 8.27 -12.07 20.49
CA LYS A 69 8.21 -10.76 19.82
C LYS A 69 7.84 -10.92 18.35
N MET A 70 8.45 -11.89 17.67
CA MET A 70 8.15 -12.19 16.27
C MET A 70 6.68 -12.60 16.06
N GLY A 71 6.11 -13.41 16.96
CA GLY A 71 4.69 -13.78 16.90
C GLY A 71 3.76 -12.57 17.07
N TYR A 72 4.10 -11.64 17.98
CA TYR A 72 3.33 -10.40 18.13
C TYR A 72 3.48 -9.46 16.93
N GLU A 73 4.69 -9.33 16.38
CA GLU A 73 4.92 -8.55 15.15
C GLU A 73 4.07 -9.10 14.00
N PHE A 74 4.06 -10.42 13.82
CA PHE A 74 3.21 -11.05 12.80
C PHE A 74 1.72 -10.77 13.03
N SER A 75 1.25 -10.81 14.29
CA SER A 75 -0.14 -10.48 14.61
C SER A 75 -0.49 -9.03 14.32
N ASN A 76 0.44 -8.11 14.52
CA ASN A 76 0.27 -6.70 14.16
C ASN A 76 0.18 -6.53 12.63
N GLU A 77 1.02 -7.26 11.87
CA GLU A 77 0.95 -7.24 10.42
C GLU A 77 -0.37 -7.82 9.88
N LEU A 78 -0.88 -8.90 10.50
CA LEU A 78 -2.21 -9.42 10.17
C LEU A 78 -3.30 -8.36 10.33
N LEU A 79 -3.29 -7.63 11.44
CA LEU A 79 -4.25 -6.57 11.69
C LEU A 79 -4.09 -5.43 10.68
N ASN A 80 -2.87 -5.03 10.41
CA ASN A 80 -2.54 -3.98 9.44
C ASN A 80 -3.12 -4.33 8.05
N TYR A 81 -2.81 -5.51 7.53
CA TYR A 81 -3.31 -5.95 6.23
C TYR A 81 -4.81 -6.23 6.21
N ALA A 82 -5.42 -6.62 7.34
CA ALA A 82 -6.87 -6.75 7.43
C ALA A 82 -7.58 -5.41 7.24
N VAL A 83 -7.03 -4.32 7.80
CA VAL A 83 -7.56 -2.97 7.59
C VAL A 83 -7.45 -2.57 6.12
N TYR A 84 -6.29 -2.76 5.48
CA TYR A 84 -6.11 -2.46 4.05
C TYR A 84 -7.06 -3.28 3.17
N TYR A 85 -7.22 -4.56 3.47
CA TYR A 85 -8.12 -5.44 2.73
C TYR A 85 -9.57 -4.96 2.81
N ASN A 86 -10.05 -4.59 3.99
CA ASN A 86 -11.40 -4.07 4.20
C ASN A 86 -11.59 -2.71 3.49
N GLN A 87 -10.65 -1.79 3.62
CA GLN A 87 -10.69 -0.50 2.90
C GLN A 87 -10.68 -0.70 1.38
N SER A 88 -9.88 -1.66 0.89
CA SER A 88 -9.85 -2.00 -0.53
C SER A 88 -11.20 -2.49 -1.04
N LYS A 89 -11.92 -3.30 -0.26
CA LYS A 89 -13.28 -3.75 -0.60
C LYS A 89 -14.28 -2.60 -0.59
N MET A 90 -14.25 -1.77 0.46
CA MET A 90 -15.18 -0.64 0.59
C MET A 90 -15.01 0.37 -0.55
N ASN A 91 -13.78 0.64 -0.96
CA ASN A 91 -13.46 1.62 -1.99
C ASN A 91 -13.47 1.04 -3.42
N LYS A 92 -13.87 -0.23 -3.62
CA LYS A 92 -13.85 -0.89 -4.92
C LYS A 92 -14.66 -0.12 -5.96
N GLY A 93 -15.90 0.24 -5.67
CA GLY A 93 -16.79 0.94 -6.60
C GLY A 93 -16.25 2.32 -6.99
N VAL A 94 -15.66 3.05 -6.06
CA VAL A 94 -15.07 4.37 -6.34
C VAL A 94 -13.87 4.22 -7.28
N ARG A 95 -12.99 3.26 -7.03
CA ARG A 95 -11.84 2.99 -7.91
C ARG A 95 -12.27 2.56 -9.30
N GLU A 96 -13.26 1.67 -9.40
CA GLU A 96 -13.81 1.22 -10.69
C GLU A 96 -14.39 2.40 -11.46
N ALA A 97 -15.17 3.28 -10.84
CA ALA A 97 -15.74 4.46 -11.47
C ALA A 97 -14.64 5.44 -11.99
N ILE A 98 -13.58 5.65 -11.19
CA ILE A 98 -12.46 6.50 -11.61
C ILE A 98 -11.74 5.90 -12.82
N ILE A 99 -11.44 4.61 -12.77
CA ILE A 99 -10.74 3.90 -13.85
C ILE A 99 -11.60 3.90 -15.12
N GLN A 100 -12.89 3.57 -15.01
CA GLN A 100 -13.81 3.60 -16.14
C GLN A 100 -13.85 4.99 -16.79
N ARG A 101 -13.96 6.04 -15.99
CA ARG A 101 -13.95 7.40 -16.50
C ARG A 101 -12.66 7.76 -17.22
N ALA A 102 -11.51 7.38 -16.67
CA ALA A 102 -10.22 7.61 -17.30
C ALA A 102 -10.09 6.89 -18.65
N PHE A 103 -10.53 5.62 -18.72
CA PHE A 103 -10.52 4.87 -19.98
C PHE A 103 -11.51 5.44 -21.00
N LEU A 104 -12.74 5.75 -20.60
CA LEU A 104 -13.73 6.33 -21.50
C LEU A 104 -13.28 7.68 -22.06
N THR A 105 -12.60 8.51 -21.27
CA THR A 105 -12.06 9.78 -21.75
C THR A 105 -10.97 9.58 -22.79
N ASN A 106 -10.16 8.54 -22.64
CA ASN A 106 -9.08 8.23 -23.59
C ASN A 106 -9.57 7.45 -24.83
N MET A 107 -10.70 6.75 -24.74
CA MET A 107 -11.29 5.98 -25.84
C MET A 107 -12.28 6.80 -26.67
N SER A 108 -12.71 7.96 -26.21
CA SER A 108 -13.47 8.89 -27.06
C SER A 108 -12.58 9.27 -28.23
N PRO A 109 -13.03 9.04 -29.49
CA PRO A 109 -12.32 9.60 -30.63
C PRO A 109 -12.17 11.10 -30.35
N PRO A 110 -11.01 11.71 -30.67
CA PRO A 110 -10.85 13.13 -30.46
C PRO A 110 -12.08 13.76 -31.08
N ALA A 111 -12.91 14.39 -30.22
CA ALA A 111 -14.01 15.16 -30.72
C ALA A 111 -13.38 15.97 -31.84
N GLN A 112 -13.93 15.85 -33.09
CA GLN A 112 -13.46 16.69 -34.15
C GLN A 112 -13.64 18.09 -33.57
N VAL A 113 -12.57 18.64 -33.05
CA VAL A 113 -12.47 20.04 -32.76
C VAL A 113 -12.68 20.61 -34.13
N LYS A 114 -13.96 20.97 -34.43
CA LYS A 114 -14.21 21.85 -35.56
C LYS A 114 -13.23 22.96 -35.29
N ASP A 115 -12.24 23.12 -36.16
CA ASP A 115 -11.34 24.24 -36.16
C ASP A 115 -12.16 25.54 -36.34
N THR A 116 -12.97 25.85 -35.33
CA THR A 116 -13.32 27.17 -34.95
C THR A 116 -12.17 27.73 -34.13
N CYS A 117 -10.94 27.49 -34.56
CA CYS A 117 -9.89 28.45 -34.35
C CYS A 117 -10.27 29.66 -35.20
N ASP A 118 -11.27 30.39 -34.72
CA ASP A 118 -11.32 31.80 -35.00
C ASP A 118 -9.89 32.28 -34.86
N LYS A 119 -9.38 32.85 -35.96
CA LYS A 119 -8.02 33.36 -36.06
C LYS A 119 -7.67 34.01 -34.72
N PRO A 120 -6.52 33.67 -34.08
CA PRO A 120 -6.22 34.21 -32.78
C PRO A 120 -6.44 35.71 -32.84
N GLU A 121 -7.54 36.18 -32.25
CA GLU A 121 -7.72 37.62 -32.05
C GLU A 121 -6.43 38.03 -31.40
N LYS A 122 -5.69 38.90 -32.08
CA LYS A 122 -4.44 39.46 -31.54
C LYS A 122 -4.81 40.01 -30.18
N PHE A 123 -4.44 39.27 -29.14
CA PHE A 123 -4.70 39.62 -27.76
C PHE A 123 -4.02 40.97 -27.53
N LYS A 124 -4.75 42.06 -27.79
CA LYS A 124 -4.34 43.43 -27.48
C LYS A 124 -4.51 43.72 -25.99
N GLY A 125 -4.52 42.67 -25.16
CA GLY A 125 -4.52 42.79 -23.73
C GLY A 125 -3.10 42.86 -23.25
N GLY A 126 -2.66 44.04 -22.85
CA GLY A 126 -1.43 44.14 -22.05
C GLY A 126 -1.51 43.17 -20.89
N TYR A 127 -0.42 42.47 -20.59
CA TYR A 127 -0.31 41.54 -19.46
C TYR A 127 -0.91 42.22 -18.23
N VAL A 128 -2.00 41.65 -17.73
CA VAL A 128 -2.52 42.01 -16.40
C VAL A 128 -1.33 41.95 -15.48
N LYS A 129 -1.07 43.04 -14.73
CA LYS A 129 0.06 43.12 -13.80
C LYS A 129 0.18 41.80 -13.04
N ASP A 130 1.27 41.08 -13.25
CA ASP A 130 1.61 39.88 -12.51
C ASP A 130 2.26 40.31 -11.19
N PRO A 131 1.50 40.49 -10.09
CA PRO A 131 2.02 41.01 -8.84
C PRO A 131 2.97 40.01 -8.17
N LEU A 132 2.90 38.75 -8.53
CA LEU A 132 3.73 37.67 -8.00
C LEU A 132 4.93 37.34 -8.90
N GLY A 133 4.98 37.88 -10.14
CA GLY A 133 6.07 37.64 -11.06
C GLY A 133 6.23 36.22 -11.56
N ILE A 134 5.16 35.41 -11.52
CA ILE A 134 5.17 33.99 -11.86
C ILE A 134 5.39 33.77 -13.37
N SER A 135 4.89 34.68 -14.20
CA SER A 135 5.00 34.61 -15.67
C SER A 135 6.36 35.08 -16.19
N LYS A 136 7.23 35.61 -15.35
CA LYS A 136 8.56 36.08 -15.78
C LYS A 136 9.57 34.93 -15.71
N PRO A 137 10.34 34.65 -16.78
CA PRO A 137 11.38 33.65 -16.74
C PRO A 137 12.42 33.99 -15.67
N TRP A 138 12.78 33.00 -14.88
CA TRP A 138 13.80 33.14 -13.84
C TRP A 138 15.12 33.59 -14.43
N LYS A 139 15.72 34.64 -13.85
CA LYS A 139 17.07 35.12 -14.20
C LYS A 139 17.99 34.87 -13.01
N PRO A 140 19.17 34.21 -13.21
CA PRO A 140 20.12 34.03 -12.13
C PRO A 140 20.60 35.37 -11.60
N ARG A 141 20.62 35.51 -10.28
CA ARG A 141 21.19 36.72 -9.65
C ARG A 141 22.69 36.83 -10.03
N LYS A 142 23.08 37.88 -10.67
CA LYS A 142 24.51 38.19 -10.88
C LYS A 142 25.15 38.40 -9.52
N GLY A 143 25.92 37.41 -9.06
CA GLY A 143 26.70 37.54 -7.84
C GLY A 143 27.69 38.72 -7.98
N LYS A 144 27.63 39.67 -7.04
CA LYS A 144 28.69 40.64 -6.91
C LYS A 144 29.91 39.89 -6.39
N VAL A 145 30.86 39.63 -7.27
CA VAL A 145 32.23 39.23 -6.87
C VAL A 145 32.81 40.42 -6.17
N LYS A 146 32.92 40.39 -4.83
CA LYS A 146 33.75 41.31 -4.10
C LYS A 146 35.22 40.87 -4.31
N ARG A 147 35.99 41.70 -4.98
CA ARG A 147 37.46 41.65 -4.92
C ARG A 147 37.94 42.21 -3.59
#